data_2873ea5baa075135d4520bee0eca8782
#
_entry.id   2873ea5baa075135d4520bee0eca8782
#
_cell.length_a   1.000
_cell.length_b   1.000
_cell.length_c   1.000
_cell.angle_alpha   90.00
_cell.angle_beta   90.00
_cell.angle_gamma   90.00
#
_symmetry.space_group_name_H-M   'P 1'
#
loop_
_entity.id
_entity.type
_entity.pdbx_description
1 polymer ?
#
loop_
_entity_poly.entity_id
_entity_poly.type
_entity_poly.pdbx_seq_one_letter_code
_entity_poly.pdbx_strand_id
1 'polypeptide(L)'
;MWSTGALAVAAAGVVVTGVVAFGTAHAGGVQRAVAGDFADPAPGAAPAPARVEPAVTVRAAPKPTPTPTPTLPPAGPVLMRPGDKGAEVREVQARLRQIAWFYGDVTDVYGDQTTTAVKGFQAKRGYPASGVVDRRTLLKLHEMTVEPTADELANVEPDPADGAVLDPRCTTGRVLCIDKSSNSLRWVVDGEVVLSLDARFGGSGYVTREGQYSVYRKSPDHVSTIYDTAMPFAMFFSGGQAVHYSPDFAATGYYGASHGCVNIRDYDEIAWLYDEVQLGDQVVVYWS
;
A
#
# COMPACT_ATOMS: atom_id res chain seq x y z
N MET A 1 -53.50 34.75 12.57
CA MET A 1 -54.49 33.75 13.02
C MET A 1 -54.23 32.45 12.29
N TRP A 2 -54.06 31.35 13.02
CA TRP A 2 -53.92 29.93 12.69
C TRP A 2 -52.60 29.42 13.24
N SER A 3 -52.54 28.96 14.31
CA SER A 3 -52.87 27.77 15.12
C SER A 3 -51.75 26.69 15.01
N THR A 4 -51.01 26.63 16.09
CA THR A 4 -50.00 25.61 16.45
C THR A 4 -50.68 24.29 16.81
N GLY A 5 -50.22 23.20 16.24
CA GLY A 5 -50.55 21.84 16.66
C GLY A 5 -49.26 21.09 17.04
N ALA A 6 -49.07 20.93 18.35
CA ALA A 6 -48.02 20.07 18.90
C ALA A 6 -48.54 18.64 19.04
N LEU A 7 -47.86 17.65 18.47
CA LEU A 7 -48.06 16.23 18.74
C LEU A 7 -46.93 15.75 19.68
N ALA A 8 -47.35 15.39 20.89
CA ALA A 8 -46.48 14.69 21.82
C ALA A 8 -46.54 13.16 21.54
N VAL A 9 -45.37 12.53 21.34
CA VAL A 9 -45.27 11.07 21.30
C VAL A 9 -44.62 10.61 22.62
N ALA A 10 -45.40 9.81 23.36
CA ALA A 10 -44.97 9.19 24.60
C ALA A 10 -44.02 7.99 24.31
N ALA A 11 -42.85 7.99 24.92
CA ALA A 11 -41.94 6.85 24.93
C ALA A 11 -42.31 5.92 26.10
N ALA A 12 -42.68 4.68 25.79
CA ALA A 12 -42.82 3.60 26.76
C ALA A 12 -41.51 2.88 26.88
N GLY A 13 -40.87 3.00 28.05
CA GLY A 13 -39.66 2.23 28.39
C GLY A 13 -40.04 0.82 28.86
N VAL A 14 -39.41 -0.19 28.25
CA VAL A 14 -39.43 -1.56 28.76
C VAL A 14 -38.07 -1.81 29.40
N VAL A 15 -38.06 -1.96 30.71
CA VAL A 15 -36.90 -2.41 31.50
C VAL A 15 -36.94 -3.95 31.54
N VAL A 16 -35.96 -4.60 30.90
CA VAL A 16 -35.74 -6.04 31.06
C VAL A 16 -34.57 -6.24 32.02
N THR A 17 -34.88 -6.67 33.23
CA THR A 17 -33.89 -7.13 34.22
C THR A 17 -33.53 -8.58 33.92
N GLY A 18 -32.36 -8.81 33.36
CA GLY A 18 -31.77 -10.14 33.21
C GLY A 18 -30.91 -10.52 34.42
N VAL A 19 -31.30 -11.56 35.12
CA VAL A 19 -30.57 -12.17 36.23
C VAL A 19 -29.43 -13.01 35.64
N VAL A 20 -28.19 -12.69 35.99
CA VAL A 20 -27.01 -13.52 35.65
C VAL A 20 -26.81 -14.54 36.78
N ALA A 21 -27.02 -15.81 36.47
CA ALA A 21 -26.68 -16.91 37.36
C ALA A 21 -25.23 -17.37 37.13
N PHE A 22 -24.40 -17.24 38.17
CA PHE A 22 -23.06 -17.83 38.21
C PHE A 22 -23.17 -19.35 38.44
N GLY A 23 -22.82 -20.12 37.41
CA GLY A 23 -22.62 -21.55 37.53
C GLY A 23 -21.13 -21.89 37.66
N THR A 24 -20.72 -22.32 38.86
CA THR A 24 -19.40 -22.91 39.08
C THR A 24 -19.41 -24.36 38.60
N ALA A 25 -18.62 -24.69 37.60
CA ALA A 25 -18.38 -26.07 37.22
C ALA A 25 -16.93 -26.46 37.53
N HIS A 26 -16.85 -27.60 38.27
CA HIS A 26 -15.66 -28.22 38.82
C HIS A 26 -14.73 -28.78 37.74
N ALA A 27 -13.44 -28.65 38.02
CA ALA A 27 -12.36 -29.32 37.32
C ALA A 27 -12.47 -30.87 37.46
N GLY A 28 -12.39 -31.56 36.34
CA GLY A 28 -12.16 -32.99 36.25
C GLY A 28 -11.02 -33.23 35.26
N GLY A 29 -9.81 -33.33 35.80
CA GLY A 29 -8.65 -33.71 34.99
C GLY A 29 -8.68 -35.21 34.70
N VAL A 30 -8.38 -35.55 33.45
CA VAL A 30 -7.91 -36.88 33.08
C VAL A 30 -6.61 -36.71 32.31
N GLN A 31 -5.52 -36.81 33.03
CA GLN A 31 -4.19 -37.01 32.45
C GLN A 31 -4.11 -38.45 31.94
N ARG A 32 -4.01 -38.64 30.65
CA ARG A 32 -3.66 -39.95 30.06
C ARG A 32 -2.17 -39.90 29.74
N ALA A 33 -1.37 -40.49 30.62
CA ALA A 33 0.02 -40.78 30.39
C ALA A 33 0.14 -41.81 29.27
N VAL A 34 0.81 -41.45 28.20
CA VAL A 34 1.31 -42.39 27.19
C VAL A 34 2.72 -42.77 27.62
N ALA A 35 2.86 -44.00 28.16
CA ALA A 35 4.17 -44.61 28.40
C ALA A 35 4.77 -44.96 27.02
N GLY A 36 5.81 -44.28 26.60
CA GLY A 36 6.66 -44.70 25.52
C GLY A 36 7.74 -45.62 26.02
N ASP A 37 7.71 -46.85 25.57
CA ASP A 37 8.77 -47.86 25.82
C ASP A 37 10.08 -47.35 25.21
N PHE A 38 11.03 -47.03 26.08
CA PHE A 38 12.43 -46.92 25.72
C PHE A 38 13.06 -48.33 25.76
N ALA A 39 13.22 -48.96 24.59
CA ALA A 39 14.02 -50.16 24.46
C ALA A 39 15.50 -49.76 24.56
N ASP A 40 16.20 -50.36 25.51
CA ASP A 40 17.66 -50.33 25.68
C ASP A 40 18.38 -50.83 24.41
N PRO A 41 19.41 -50.17 23.89
CA PRO A 41 20.23 -50.70 22.84
C PRO A 41 21.21 -51.76 23.36
N ALA A 42 21.22 -52.92 22.74
CA ALA A 42 22.12 -54.04 23.01
C ALA A 42 23.63 -53.61 22.83
N PRO A 43 24.53 -54.14 23.67
CA PRO A 43 25.94 -53.82 23.57
C PRO A 43 26.66 -54.65 22.48
N GLY A 44 27.43 -53.97 21.69
CA GLY A 44 28.58 -54.56 21.03
C GLY A 44 28.49 -54.86 19.53
N ALA A 45 28.87 -53.87 18.75
CA ALA A 45 29.58 -54.13 17.48
C ALA A 45 30.78 -53.16 17.37
N ALA A 46 31.97 -53.72 17.29
CA ALA A 46 33.21 -52.95 17.11
C ALA A 46 33.17 -52.18 15.80
N PRO A 47 33.72 -50.95 15.74
CA PRO A 47 33.77 -50.20 14.50
C PRO A 47 34.74 -50.83 13.51
N ALA A 48 34.24 -51.01 12.28
CA ALA A 48 35.08 -51.43 11.15
C ALA A 48 36.14 -50.35 10.83
N PRO A 49 37.31 -50.71 10.32
CA PRO A 49 38.37 -49.76 10.03
C PRO A 49 37.89 -48.77 8.95
N ALA A 50 38.08 -47.48 9.21
CA ALA A 50 37.77 -46.40 8.29
C ALA A 50 38.56 -46.59 6.98
N ARG A 51 37.82 -46.69 5.90
CA ARG A 51 38.39 -46.67 4.54
C ARG A 51 38.91 -45.25 4.28
N VAL A 52 40.23 -45.10 4.17
CA VAL A 52 40.85 -43.83 3.80
C VAL A 52 40.57 -43.59 2.32
N GLU A 53 39.64 -42.68 2.03
CA GLU A 53 39.46 -42.21 0.67
C GLU A 53 40.62 -41.27 0.27
N PRO A 54 41.14 -41.35 -0.97
CA PRO A 54 42.20 -40.47 -1.39
C PRO A 54 41.72 -39.01 -1.40
N ALA A 55 42.52 -38.13 -0.82
CA ALA A 55 42.25 -36.70 -0.75
C ALA A 55 42.02 -36.13 -2.15
N VAL A 56 40.77 -35.73 -2.42
CA VAL A 56 40.44 -34.97 -3.62
C VAL A 56 41.09 -33.60 -3.49
N THR A 57 42.09 -33.34 -4.30
CA THR A 57 42.74 -32.04 -4.40
C THR A 57 41.73 -31.05 -4.99
N VAL A 58 41.04 -30.27 -4.15
CA VAL A 58 40.14 -29.23 -4.60
C VAL A 58 41.01 -28.14 -5.25
N ARG A 59 40.97 -28.11 -6.57
CA ARG A 59 41.59 -27.04 -7.34
C ARG A 59 40.86 -25.74 -6.97
N ALA A 60 41.57 -24.77 -6.42
CA ALA A 60 41.02 -23.47 -6.04
C ALA A 60 40.27 -22.85 -7.23
N ALA A 61 39.01 -22.50 -6.99
CA ALA A 61 38.18 -21.80 -8.00
C ALA A 61 38.86 -20.47 -8.38
N PRO A 62 38.89 -20.09 -9.65
CA PRO A 62 39.44 -18.81 -10.07
C PRO A 62 38.73 -17.68 -9.33
N LYS A 63 39.52 -16.74 -8.80
CA LYS A 63 39.02 -15.54 -8.12
C LYS A 63 38.07 -14.80 -9.08
N PRO A 64 36.83 -14.45 -8.66
CA PRO A 64 35.91 -13.78 -9.54
C PRO A 64 36.53 -12.48 -10.07
N THR A 65 36.54 -12.34 -11.37
CA THR A 65 36.96 -11.09 -12.04
C THR A 65 36.00 -9.99 -11.57
N PRO A 66 36.49 -8.81 -11.11
CA PRO A 66 35.63 -7.73 -10.69
C PRO A 66 34.72 -7.32 -11.87
N THR A 67 33.41 -7.43 -11.67
CA THR A 67 32.42 -6.92 -12.62
C THR A 67 32.65 -5.40 -12.73
N PRO A 68 32.75 -4.82 -13.94
CA PRO A 68 32.94 -3.39 -14.09
C PRO A 68 31.78 -2.66 -13.39
N THR A 69 32.12 -1.77 -12.46
CA THR A 69 31.15 -0.88 -11.82
C THR A 69 30.50 -0.02 -12.89
N PRO A 70 29.15 0.02 -13.01
CA PRO A 70 28.50 0.85 -13.98
C PRO A 70 28.96 2.31 -13.82
N THR A 71 29.55 2.86 -14.87
CA THR A 71 29.95 4.27 -14.87
C THR A 71 28.68 5.14 -14.94
N LEU A 72 28.45 5.95 -13.92
CA LEU A 72 27.33 6.90 -13.91
C LEU A 72 27.51 7.95 -15.01
N PRO A 73 26.43 8.37 -15.68
CA PRO A 73 26.49 9.51 -16.58
C PRO A 73 27.02 10.77 -15.86
N PRO A 74 27.71 11.69 -16.53
CA PRO A 74 28.17 12.93 -15.92
C PRO A 74 27.00 13.76 -15.39
N ALA A 75 27.17 14.41 -14.23
CA ALA A 75 26.14 15.21 -13.58
C ALA A 75 25.62 16.35 -14.47
N GLY A 76 26.55 16.98 -15.18
CA GLY A 76 26.26 18.19 -15.95
C GLY A 76 26.05 19.43 -15.06
N PRO A 77 25.59 20.55 -15.63
CA PRO A 77 25.32 21.77 -14.87
C PRO A 77 24.18 21.57 -13.85
N VAL A 78 24.27 22.31 -12.75
CA VAL A 78 23.16 22.47 -11.81
C VAL A 78 22.11 23.37 -12.46
N LEU A 79 20.87 22.89 -12.49
CA LEU A 79 19.72 23.58 -13.08
C LEU A 79 18.83 24.22 -12.03
N MET A 80 18.62 23.52 -10.87
CA MET A 80 17.81 24.02 -9.77
C MET A 80 18.42 23.60 -8.44
N ARG A 81 18.23 24.46 -7.41
CA ARG A 81 18.76 24.27 -6.04
C ARG A 81 17.78 24.79 -5.00
N PRO A 82 17.98 24.46 -3.70
CA PRO A 82 17.19 25.02 -2.62
C PRO A 82 17.17 26.56 -2.66
N GLY A 83 15.98 27.14 -2.53
CA GLY A 83 15.70 28.57 -2.62
C GLY A 83 15.29 29.07 -4.00
N ASP A 84 15.52 28.31 -5.07
CA ASP A 84 15.05 28.67 -6.41
C ASP A 84 13.50 28.66 -6.47
N LYS A 85 12.95 29.44 -7.41
CA LYS A 85 11.52 29.58 -7.62
C LYS A 85 11.16 29.57 -9.08
N GLY A 86 9.92 29.16 -9.38
CA GLY A 86 9.37 29.27 -10.72
C GLY A 86 8.70 27.99 -11.23
N ALA A 87 8.22 28.08 -12.48
CA ALA A 87 7.48 26.98 -13.12
C ALA A 87 8.30 25.68 -13.24
N GLU A 88 9.60 25.79 -13.46
CA GLU A 88 10.49 24.62 -13.56
C GLU A 88 10.60 23.86 -12.22
N VAL A 89 10.58 24.58 -11.08
CA VAL A 89 10.53 23.97 -9.75
C VAL A 89 9.21 23.21 -9.57
N ARG A 90 8.12 23.85 -9.96
CA ARG A 90 6.76 23.27 -9.93
C ARG A 90 6.70 21.99 -10.77
N GLU A 91 7.24 22.00 -11.96
CA GLU A 91 7.29 20.82 -12.83
C GLU A 91 8.08 19.68 -12.20
N VAL A 92 9.26 19.95 -11.66
CA VAL A 92 10.08 18.93 -10.98
C VAL A 92 9.36 18.33 -9.78
N GLN A 93 8.65 19.14 -8.99
CA GLN A 93 7.84 18.65 -7.86
C GLN A 93 6.71 17.73 -8.34
N ALA A 94 5.97 18.12 -9.38
CA ALA A 94 4.91 17.32 -9.95
C ALA A 94 5.44 15.98 -10.49
N ARG A 95 6.54 15.98 -11.23
CA ARG A 95 7.18 14.74 -11.70
C ARG A 95 7.68 13.85 -10.57
N LEU A 96 8.25 14.43 -9.51
CA LEU A 96 8.64 13.68 -8.31
C LEU A 96 7.43 13.11 -7.58
N ARG A 97 6.27 13.79 -7.62
CA ARG A 97 5.00 13.31 -7.07
C ARG A 97 4.47 12.12 -7.86
N GLN A 98 4.51 12.13 -9.20
CA GLN A 98 4.11 11.01 -10.05
C GLN A 98 4.81 9.69 -9.70
N ILE A 99 6.03 9.76 -9.21
CA ILE A 99 6.84 8.58 -8.82
C ILE A 99 7.06 8.44 -7.31
N ALA A 100 6.19 9.08 -6.53
CA ALA A 100 6.12 8.98 -5.07
C ALA A 100 7.44 9.32 -4.34
N TRP A 101 8.11 10.37 -4.77
CA TRP A 101 9.25 10.97 -4.07
C TRP A 101 8.90 12.32 -3.43
N PHE A 102 7.94 13.05 -3.97
CA PHE A 102 7.45 14.31 -3.41
C PHE A 102 6.03 14.11 -2.89
N TYR A 103 5.79 14.51 -1.67
CA TYR A 103 4.52 14.34 -0.97
C TYR A 103 4.07 15.70 -0.44
N GLY A 104 3.12 16.32 -1.08
CA GLY A 104 2.58 17.62 -0.72
C GLY A 104 2.19 18.41 -1.94
N ASP A 105 1.69 19.61 -1.70
CA ASP A 105 1.30 20.50 -2.77
C ASP A 105 2.50 20.93 -3.61
N VAL A 106 2.32 20.85 -4.90
CA VAL A 106 3.27 21.36 -5.88
C VAL A 106 3.26 22.89 -5.81
N THR A 107 4.41 23.46 -5.54
CA THR A 107 4.58 24.91 -5.41
C THR A 107 5.62 25.42 -6.41
N ASP A 108 5.81 26.72 -6.46
CA ASP A 108 6.91 27.31 -7.24
C ASP A 108 8.21 27.47 -6.42
N VAL A 109 8.27 26.93 -5.17
CA VAL A 109 9.39 27.14 -4.24
C VAL A 109 10.17 25.86 -4.01
N TYR A 110 11.47 25.87 -4.29
CA TYR A 110 12.38 24.78 -3.98
C TYR A 110 12.72 24.78 -2.47
N GLY A 111 11.84 24.19 -1.67
CA GLY A 111 11.98 24.11 -0.21
C GLY A 111 12.65 22.82 0.26
N ASP A 112 12.59 22.58 1.57
CA ASP A 112 13.18 21.41 2.22
C ASP A 112 12.54 20.09 1.76
N GLN A 113 11.24 20.07 1.50
CA GLN A 113 10.53 18.90 0.97
C GLN A 113 11.06 18.52 -0.41
N THR A 114 11.22 19.50 -1.31
CA THR A 114 11.80 19.28 -2.63
C THR A 114 13.24 18.77 -2.52
N THR A 115 14.02 19.36 -1.63
CA THR A 115 15.40 18.94 -1.37
C THR A 115 15.46 17.49 -0.91
N THR A 116 14.59 17.10 0.00
CA THR A 116 14.48 15.73 0.53
C THR A 116 14.06 14.75 -0.57
N ALA A 117 13.06 15.10 -1.35
CA ALA A 117 12.58 14.30 -2.48
C ALA A 117 13.68 14.05 -3.52
N VAL A 118 14.40 15.11 -3.91
CA VAL A 118 15.51 15.01 -4.87
C VAL A 118 16.64 14.14 -4.32
N LYS A 119 17.03 14.30 -3.03
CA LYS A 119 18.04 13.45 -2.39
C LYS A 119 17.64 11.97 -2.42
N GLY A 120 16.41 11.66 -2.07
CA GLY A 120 15.88 10.29 -2.11
C GLY A 120 15.89 9.71 -3.51
N PHE A 121 15.40 10.47 -4.49
CA PHE A 121 15.42 10.11 -5.90
C PHE A 121 16.84 9.82 -6.41
N GLN A 122 17.80 10.68 -6.09
CA GLN A 122 19.21 10.52 -6.46
C GLN A 122 19.85 9.28 -5.81
N ALA A 123 19.69 9.13 -4.49
CA ALA A 123 20.23 7.99 -3.74
C ALA A 123 19.77 6.64 -4.29
N LYS A 124 18.47 6.51 -4.59
CA LYS A 124 17.89 5.28 -5.15
C LYS A 124 18.51 4.88 -6.49
N ARG A 125 19.10 5.83 -7.23
CA ARG A 125 19.72 5.63 -8.55
C ARG A 125 21.23 5.58 -8.48
N GLY A 126 21.79 5.55 -7.27
CA GLY A 126 23.25 5.54 -7.06
C GLY A 126 23.90 6.88 -7.41
N TYR A 127 23.12 7.95 -7.56
CA TYR A 127 23.66 9.29 -7.75
C TYR A 127 24.07 9.89 -6.41
N PRO A 128 25.05 10.80 -6.37
CA PRO A 128 25.30 11.60 -5.17
C PRO A 128 24.02 12.32 -4.74
N ALA A 129 23.60 12.10 -3.48
CA ALA A 129 22.36 12.68 -2.93
C ALA A 129 22.57 14.15 -2.55
N SER A 130 22.86 14.99 -3.54
CA SER A 130 23.18 16.41 -3.36
C SER A 130 21.96 17.25 -2.98
N GLY A 131 20.77 16.82 -3.40
CA GLY A 131 19.53 17.59 -3.23
C GLY A 131 19.43 18.77 -4.20
N VAL A 132 20.29 18.87 -5.20
CA VAL A 132 20.16 19.81 -6.31
C VAL A 132 19.79 19.06 -7.58
N VAL A 133 19.02 19.66 -8.46
CA VAL A 133 18.68 19.09 -9.76
C VAL A 133 19.77 19.49 -10.76
N ASP A 134 20.63 18.55 -11.09
CA ASP A 134 21.57 18.65 -12.19
C ASP A 134 20.94 18.09 -13.48
N ARG A 135 21.61 18.27 -14.62
CA ARG A 135 21.11 17.80 -15.91
C ARG A 135 20.84 16.28 -15.92
N ARG A 136 21.69 15.48 -15.27
CA ARG A 136 21.51 14.03 -15.19
C ARG A 136 20.25 13.68 -14.39
N THR A 137 20.04 14.34 -13.24
CA THR A 137 18.87 14.16 -12.40
C THR A 137 17.61 14.50 -13.16
N LEU A 138 17.58 15.63 -13.86
CA LEU A 138 16.42 16.07 -14.65
C LEU A 138 16.11 15.11 -15.80
N LEU A 139 17.10 14.72 -16.58
CA LEU A 139 16.90 13.76 -17.68
C LEU A 139 16.36 12.42 -17.18
N LYS A 140 16.88 11.93 -16.04
CA LYS A 140 16.37 10.68 -15.45
C LYS A 140 14.95 10.80 -14.92
N LEU A 141 14.61 11.97 -14.40
CA LEU A 141 13.25 12.25 -13.95
C LEU A 141 12.28 12.27 -15.15
N HIS A 142 12.64 12.94 -16.24
CA HIS A 142 11.83 12.95 -17.47
C HIS A 142 11.68 11.56 -18.10
N GLU A 143 12.72 10.75 -18.08
CA GLU A 143 12.65 9.36 -18.57
C GLU A 143 11.63 8.50 -17.78
N MET A 144 11.41 8.81 -16.52
CA MET A 144 10.61 8.02 -15.58
C MET A 144 9.21 8.58 -15.33
N THR A 145 8.88 9.71 -15.92
CA THR A 145 7.63 10.43 -15.72
C THR A 145 7.07 10.92 -17.04
N VAL A 146 5.79 11.25 -17.06
CA VAL A 146 5.15 11.95 -18.16
C VAL A 146 5.13 13.46 -17.92
N GLU A 147 4.78 14.24 -18.93
CA GLU A 147 4.58 15.68 -18.76
C GLU A 147 3.43 15.92 -17.78
N PRO A 148 3.63 16.73 -16.71
CA PRO A 148 2.58 17.00 -15.75
C PRO A 148 1.41 17.73 -16.39
N THR A 149 0.20 17.33 -16.05
CA THR A 149 -1.04 17.99 -16.47
C THR A 149 -1.20 19.35 -15.78
N ALA A 150 -2.10 20.18 -16.31
CA ALA A 150 -2.45 21.44 -15.67
C ALA A 150 -2.99 21.24 -14.25
N ASP A 151 -3.78 20.18 -14.05
CA ASP A 151 -4.37 19.83 -12.77
C ASP A 151 -3.30 19.38 -11.75
N GLU A 152 -2.36 18.52 -12.15
CA GLU A 152 -1.22 18.15 -11.30
C GLU A 152 -0.39 19.38 -10.88
N LEU A 153 -0.17 20.32 -11.79
CA LEU A 153 0.54 21.57 -11.51
C LEU A 153 -0.27 22.54 -10.64
N ALA A 154 -1.59 22.49 -10.70
CA ALA A 154 -2.50 23.35 -9.92
C ALA A 154 -2.91 22.72 -8.57
N ASN A 155 -2.44 21.52 -8.26
CA ASN A 155 -2.89 20.70 -7.12
C ASN A 155 -4.40 20.46 -7.11
N VAL A 156 -5.00 20.39 -8.30
CA VAL A 156 -6.38 19.93 -8.44
C VAL A 156 -6.34 18.42 -8.21
N GLU A 157 -7.01 17.98 -7.17
CA GLU A 157 -7.19 16.55 -6.95
C GLU A 157 -8.09 16.02 -8.06
N PRO A 158 -7.74 14.90 -8.70
CA PRO A 158 -8.63 14.29 -9.68
C PRO A 158 -9.97 14.03 -9.01
N ASP A 159 -11.06 14.51 -9.62
CA ASP A 159 -12.39 14.08 -9.18
C ASP A 159 -12.52 12.59 -9.55
N PRO A 160 -12.66 11.69 -8.58
CA PRO A 160 -12.80 10.27 -8.87
C PRO A 160 -14.04 9.95 -9.69
N ALA A 161 -15.01 10.88 -9.75
CA ALA A 161 -16.23 10.79 -10.58
C ALA A 161 -16.01 11.32 -12.00
N ASP A 162 -14.93 12.06 -12.27
CA ASP A 162 -14.74 12.77 -13.54
C ASP A 162 -14.28 11.81 -14.65
N GLY A 163 -15.29 11.21 -15.31
CA GLY A 163 -15.26 10.75 -16.70
C GLY A 163 -14.12 9.81 -17.17
N ALA A 164 -13.23 9.38 -16.32
CA ALA A 164 -12.17 8.46 -16.70
C ALA A 164 -12.78 7.15 -17.23
N VAL A 165 -12.44 6.80 -18.44
CA VAL A 165 -12.93 5.58 -19.11
C VAL A 165 -12.59 4.38 -18.23
N LEU A 166 -13.59 3.53 -17.95
CA LEU A 166 -13.36 2.29 -17.23
C LEU A 166 -12.44 1.37 -18.03
N ASP A 167 -11.51 0.72 -17.35
CA ASP A 167 -10.79 -0.40 -17.93
C ASP A 167 -11.81 -1.46 -18.43
N PRO A 168 -11.65 -2.05 -19.62
CA PRO A 168 -12.58 -3.06 -20.14
C PRO A 168 -12.84 -4.22 -19.17
N ARG A 169 -11.89 -4.55 -18.29
CA ARG A 169 -12.04 -5.58 -17.26
C ARG A 169 -13.01 -5.18 -16.13
N CYS A 170 -13.36 -3.91 -16.04
CA CYS A 170 -14.30 -3.37 -15.04
C CYS A 170 -15.74 -3.29 -15.55
N THR A 171 -16.04 -3.70 -16.78
CA THR A 171 -17.35 -3.46 -17.41
C THR A 171 -18.38 -4.58 -17.19
N THR A 172 -18.00 -5.68 -16.54
CA THR A 172 -18.90 -6.81 -16.29
C THR A 172 -18.75 -7.34 -14.87
N GLY A 173 -19.87 -7.72 -14.26
CA GLY A 173 -19.91 -8.24 -12.90
C GLY A 173 -19.69 -7.17 -11.85
N ARG A 174 -19.20 -7.59 -10.67
CA ARG A 174 -18.97 -6.72 -9.50
C ARG A 174 -17.47 -6.51 -9.35
N VAL A 175 -17.02 -5.27 -9.49
CA VAL A 175 -15.59 -4.95 -9.63
C VAL A 175 -15.18 -3.73 -8.78
N LEU A 176 -14.16 -3.88 -7.96
CA LEU A 176 -13.37 -2.78 -7.44
C LEU A 176 -12.38 -2.34 -8.52
N CYS A 177 -12.73 -1.30 -9.26
CA CYS A 177 -11.97 -0.78 -10.39
C CYS A 177 -11.04 0.34 -9.88
N ILE A 178 -9.75 0.06 -9.78
CA ILE A 178 -8.75 0.89 -9.12
C ILE A 178 -7.80 1.46 -10.15
N ASP A 179 -7.95 2.75 -10.42
CA ASP A 179 -7.14 3.47 -11.39
C ASP A 179 -6.08 4.32 -10.67
N LYS A 180 -4.82 3.97 -10.90
CA LYS A 180 -3.68 4.65 -10.29
C LYS A 180 -3.36 5.98 -10.96
N SER A 181 -3.82 6.20 -12.19
CA SER A 181 -3.60 7.48 -12.91
C SER A 181 -4.49 8.59 -12.36
N SER A 182 -5.75 8.26 -12.04
CA SER A 182 -6.73 9.20 -11.50
C SER A 182 -6.81 9.18 -9.96
N ASN A 183 -5.96 8.40 -9.28
CA ASN A 183 -6.02 8.20 -7.84
C ASN A 183 -7.43 7.83 -7.35
N SER A 184 -8.12 6.94 -8.06
CA SER A 184 -9.50 6.58 -7.77
C SER A 184 -9.72 5.10 -7.56
N LEU A 185 -10.72 4.78 -6.75
CA LEU A 185 -11.38 3.49 -6.69
C LEU A 185 -12.83 3.68 -7.08
N ARG A 186 -13.30 2.95 -8.09
CA ARG A 186 -14.71 2.91 -8.49
C ARG A 186 -15.30 1.55 -8.21
N TRP A 187 -16.41 1.52 -7.50
CA TRP A 187 -17.23 0.34 -7.35
C TRP A 187 -18.16 0.24 -8.54
N VAL A 188 -17.98 -0.78 -9.35
CA VAL A 188 -18.69 -0.96 -10.62
C VAL A 188 -19.49 -2.25 -10.55
N VAL A 189 -20.77 -2.17 -10.97
CA VAL A 189 -21.67 -3.32 -11.09
C VAL A 189 -22.21 -3.36 -12.51
N ASP A 190 -21.87 -4.41 -13.25
CA ASP A 190 -22.27 -4.61 -14.66
C ASP A 190 -22.01 -3.39 -15.57
N GLY A 191 -20.89 -2.71 -15.34
CA GLY A 191 -20.45 -1.56 -16.13
C GLY A 191 -21.00 -0.22 -15.64
N GLU A 192 -21.88 -0.19 -14.64
CA GLU A 192 -22.37 1.01 -14.00
C GLU A 192 -21.49 1.37 -12.80
N VAL A 193 -21.00 2.61 -12.74
CA VAL A 193 -20.26 3.13 -11.59
C VAL A 193 -21.26 3.50 -10.49
N VAL A 194 -21.26 2.73 -9.41
CA VAL A 194 -22.16 2.92 -8.27
C VAL A 194 -21.56 3.86 -7.23
N LEU A 195 -20.24 3.82 -7.06
CA LEU A 195 -19.52 4.66 -6.10
C LEU A 195 -18.14 4.99 -6.66
N SER A 196 -17.67 6.21 -6.43
CA SER A 196 -16.31 6.64 -6.72
C SER A 196 -15.65 7.20 -5.47
N LEU A 197 -14.43 6.77 -5.18
CA LEU A 197 -13.66 7.12 -3.98
C LEU A 197 -12.26 7.59 -4.35
N ASP A 198 -11.75 8.55 -3.62
CA ASP A 198 -10.34 8.89 -3.65
C ASP A 198 -9.49 7.74 -3.11
N ALA A 199 -8.42 7.42 -3.82
CA ALA A 199 -7.50 6.35 -3.46
C ALA A 199 -6.06 6.81 -3.43
N ARG A 200 -5.31 6.41 -2.38
CA ARG A 200 -3.87 6.62 -2.27
C ARG A 200 -3.15 5.27 -2.25
N PHE A 201 -2.04 5.20 -2.96
CA PHE A 201 -1.33 3.96 -3.25
C PHE A 201 0.01 3.83 -2.55
N GLY A 202 0.66 2.71 -2.76
CA GLY A 202 1.98 2.41 -2.25
C GLY A 202 3.07 3.27 -2.88
N GLY A 203 3.98 3.76 -2.04
CA GLY A 203 5.13 4.55 -2.45
C GLY A 203 6.28 3.73 -3.02
N SER A 204 7.39 4.41 -3.27
CA SER A 204 8.61 3.79 -3.80
C SER A 204 9.09 2.63 -2.90
N GLY A 205 9.23 1.44 -3.49
CA GLY A 205 9.60 0.21 -2.78
C GLY A 205 8.43 -0.58 -2.21
N TYR A 206 7.22 -0.03 -2.20
CA TYR A 206 5.99 -0.65 -1.68
C TYR A 206 4.83 -0.52 -2.67
N VAL A 207 5.07 -0.79 -3.94
CA VAL A 207 4.12 -0.54 -5.02
C VAL A 207 2.82 -1.32 -4.82
N THR A 208 1.67 -0.66 -4.99
CA THR A 208 0.38 -1.33 -5.17
C THR A 208 0.43 -2.10 -6.48
N ARG A 209 0.24 -3.42 -6.40
CA ARG A 209 0.41 -4.33 -7.55
C ARG A 209 -0.73 -4.18 -8.53
N GLU A 210 -0.38 -3.95 -9.77
CA GLU A 210 -1.31 -3.94 -10.89
C GLU A 210 -1.72 -5.36 -11.28
N GLY A 211 -2.89 -5.50 -11.85
CA GLY A 211 -3.42 -6.78 -12.30
C GLY A 211 -4.89 -6.97 -12.00
N GLN A 212 -5.33 -8.21 -12.16
CA GLN A 212 -6.69 -8.65 -11.87
C GLN A 212 -6.63 -9.65 -10.71
N TYR A 213 -7.44 -9.39 -9.70
CA TYR A 213 -7.49 -10.14 -8.45
C TYR A 213 -8.94 -10.39 -8.05
N SER A 214 -9.13 -11.02 -6.89
CA SER A 214 -10.43 -11.12 -6.21
C SER A 214 -10.26 -10.82 -4.73
N VAL A 215 -11.31 -10.30 -4.11
CA VAL A 215 -11.36 -10.15 -2.65
C VAL A 215 -11.39 -11.53 -2.01
N TYR A 216 -10.32 -11.93 -1.34
CA TYR A 216 -10.22 -13.26 -0.73
C TYR A 216 -10.43 -13.25 0.79
N ARG A 217 -10.38 -12.09 1.43
CA ARG A 217 -10.59 -11.92 2.87
C ARG A 217 -11.10 -10.52 3.17
N LYS A 218 -12.03 -10.43 4.12
CA LYS A 218 -12.53 -9.18 4.69
C LYS A 218 -12.29 -9.16 6.20
N SER A 219 -11.99 -7.98 6.76
CA SER A 219 -11.82 -7.81 8.21
C SER A 219 -12.22 -6.37 8.60
N PRO A 220 -13.27 -6.17 9.41
CA PRO A 220 -13.77 -4.82 9.70
C PRO A 220 -12.79 -4.00 10.55
N ASP A 221 -12.10 -4.62 11.49
CA ASP A 221 -11.22 -3.97 12.48
C ASP A 221 -9.79 -4.53 12.39
N HIS A 222 -9.26 -4.60 11.17
CA HIS A 222 -7.93 -5.16 10.97
C HIS A 222 -6.83 -4.23 11.50
N VAL A 223 -5.82 -4.82 12.14
CA VAL A 223 -4.56 -4.16 12.49
C VAL A 223 -3.42 -4.90 11.80
N SER A 224 -2.58 -4.16 11.09
CA SER A 224 -1.41 -4.73 10.41
C SER A 224 -0.43 -5.27 11.44
N THR A 225 -0.10 -6.55 11.35
CA THR A 225 0.93 -7.18 12.22
C THR A 225 2.36 -6.81 11.83
N ILE A 226 2.56 -6.21 10.65
CA ILE A 226 3.88 -5.81 10.15
C ILE A 226 4.17 -4.34 10.51
N TYR A 227 3.15 -3.48 10.44
CA TYR A 227 3.32 -2.04 10.59
C TYR A 227 2.64 -1.47 11.83
N ASP A 228 1.94 -2.32 12.60
CA ASP A 228 1.16 -1.94 13.79
C ASP A 228 0.21 -0.75 13.53
N THR A 229 -0.44 -0.75 12.36
CA THR A 229 -1.36 0.29 11.93
C THR A 229 -2.77 -0.24 11.75
N ALA A 230 -3.77 0.53 12.18
CA ALA A 230 -5.16 0.20 11.95
C ALA A 230 -5.51 0.26 10.45
N MET A 231 -6.25 -0.73 9.99
CA MET A 231 -6.76 -0.87 8.63
C MET A 231 -8.26 -1.20 8.67
N PRO A 232 -9.12 -0.27 9.15
CA PRO A 232 -10.55 -0.52 9.22
C PRO A 232 -11.13 -0.85 7.84
N PHE A 233 -12.12 -1.74 7.81
CA PHE A 233 -12.80 -2.17 6.58
C PHE A 233 -11.87 -2.82 5.55
N ALA A 234 -10.86 -3.56 5.99
CA ALA A 234 -9.88 -4.16 5.10
C ALA A 234 -10.48 -5.25 4.20
N MET A 235 -10.34 -5.09 2.89
CA MET A 235 -10.69 -6.02 1.83
C MET A 235 -9.42 -6.46 1.11
N PHE A 236 -8.91 -7.64 1.44
CA PHE A 236 -7.64 -8.15 0.93
C PHE A 236 -7.78 -8.77 -0.45
N PHE A 237 -6.88 -8.40 -1.37
CA PHE A 237 -6.92 -8.85 -2.76
C PHE A 237 -5.58 -9.42 -3.29
N SER A 238 -4.43 -9.00 -2.77
CA SER A 238 -3.14 -9.43 -3.31
C SER A 238 -2.06 -9.52 -2.23
N GLY A 239 -1.75 -10.74 -1.74
CA GLY A 239 -0.59 -11.03 -0.88
C GLY A 239 -0.40 -10.05 0.29
N GLY A 240 -1.45 -9.73 1.01
CA GLY A 240 -1.46 -8.79 2.14
C GLY A 240 -1.82 -7.35 1.75
N GLN A 241 -1.91 -7.00 0.47
CA GLN A 241 -2.47 -5.71 0.04
C GLN A 241 -4.00 -5.74 0.13
N ALA A 242 -4.58 -4.66 0.62
CA ALA A 242 -6.00 -4.50 0.81
C ALA A 242 -6.47 -3.10 0.42
N VAL A 243 -7.74 -2.98 0.08
CA VAL A 243 -8.47 -1.71 0.15
C VAL A 243 -8.91 -1.53 1.60
N HIS A 244 -8.68 -0.36 2.21
CA HIS A 244 -9.09 -0.08 3.58
C HIS A 244 -9.15 1.41 3.87
N TYR A 245 -9.87 1.80 4.93
CA TYR A 245 -9.80 3.17 5.45
C TYR A 245 -8.41 3.49 5.98
N SER A 246 -7.95 4.72 5.73
CA SER A 246 -6.68 5.22 6.25
C SER A 246 -6.87 6.56 6.95
N PRO A 247 -6.78 6.60 8.30
CA PRO A 247 -6.80 7.87 9.05
C PRO A 247 -5.70 8.83 8.61
N ASP A 248 -4.54 8.30 8.24
CA ASP A 248 -3.43 9.10 7.74
C ASP A 248 -3.78 9.77 6.38
N PHE A 249 -4.39 9.03 5.47
CA PHE A 249 -4.85 9.61 4.20
C PHE A 249 -5.95 10.65 4.42
N ALA A 250 -6.89 10.40 5.34
CA ALA A 250 -7.93 11.37 5.70
C ALA A 250 -7.35 12.67 6.30
N ALA A 251 -6.27 12.57 7.08
CA ALA A 251 -5.66 13.71 7.73
C ALA A 251 -4.67 14.48 6.85
N THR A 252 -3.97 13.80 5.94
CA THR A 252 -2.83 14.37 5.20
C THR A 252 -3.08 14.46 3.70
N GLY A 253 -4.23 13.96 3.19
CA GLY A 253 -4.49 13.87 1.76
C GLY A 253 -3.42 13.02 1.06
N TYR A 254 -3.05 13.42 -0.13
CA TYR A 254 -2.02 12.72 -0.90
C TYR A 254 -0.59 12.94 -0.39
N TYR A 255 -0.43 13.66 0.72
CA TYR A 255 0.85 13.75 1.41
C TYR A 255 1.15 12.42 2.11
N GLY A 256 2.17 11.71 1.64
CA GLY A 256 2.53 10.37 2.10
C GLY A 256 2.16 9.27 1.10
N ALA A 257 2.29 8.03 1.52
CA ALA A 257 2.00 6.86 0.71
C ALA A 257 1.67 5.65 1.61
N SER A 258 1.01 4.65 1.04
CA SER A 258 0.83 3.37 1.73
C SER A 258 2.05 2.44 1.56
N HIS A 259 2.03 1.30 2.27
CA HIS A 259 2.98 0.21 2.06
C HIS A 259 2.44 -0.82 1.03
N GLY A 260 1.69 -0.34 0.03
CA GLY A 260 1.15 -1.14 -1.05
C GLY A 260 -0.37 -1.35 -0.99
N CYS A 261 -1.03 -1.00 0.08
CA CYS A 261 -2.48 -1.01 0.17
C CYS A 261 -3.10 0.12 -0.66
N VAL A 262 -4.37 -0.01 -0.94
CA VAL A 262 -5.23 1.04 -1.48
C VAL A 262 -5.90 1.73 -0.31
N ASN A 263 -5.39 2.90 0.07
CA ASN A 263 -5.92 3.70 1.16
C ASN A 263 -7.12 4.51 0.67
N ILE A 264 -8.21 4.52 1.44
CA ILE A 264 -9.40 5.33 1.23
C ILE A 264 -9.51 6.33 2.39
N ARG A 265 -9.93 7.56 2.12
CA ARG A 265 -10.03 8.64 3.12
C ARG A 265 -11.44 8.89 3.64
N ASP A 266 -12.46 8.49 2.90
CA ASP A 266 -13.86 8.63 3.31
C ASP A 266 -14.27 7.41 4.15
N TYR A 267 -14.56 7.67 5.44
CA TYR A 267 -14.87 6.61 6.41
C TYR A 267 -16.25 6.00 6.16
N ASP A 268 -17.24 6.83 5.90
CA ASP A 268 -18.63 6.37 5.78
C ASP A 268 -18.83 5.62 4.46
N GLU A 269 -18.23 6.11 3.38
CA GLU A 269 -18.34 5.51 2.07
C GLU A 269 -17.56 4.18 1.98
N ILE A 270 -16.37 4.08 2.59
CA ILE A 270 -15.66 2.80 2.63
C ILE A 270 -16.35 1.78 3.54
N ALA A 271 -17.02 2.23 4.61
CA ALA A 271 -17.82 1.36 5.46
C ALA A 271 -19.00 0.76 4.67
N TRP A 272 -19.72 1.61 3.93
CA TRP A 272 -20.78 1.17 3.01
C TRP A 272 -20.24 0.21 1.95
N LEU A 273 -19.15 0.55 1.29
CA LEU A 273 -18.51 -0.29 0.27
C LEU A 273 -18.09 -1.64 0.86
N TYR A 274 -17.58 -1.64 2.09
CA TYR A 274 -17.21 -2.87 2.77
C TYR A 274 -18.42 -3.79 2.95
N ASP A 275 -19.58 -3.27 3.30
CA ASP A 275 -20.80 -4.08 3.45
C ASP A 275 -21.28 -4.64 2.11
N GLU A 276 -21.19 -3.87 1.03
CA GLU A 276 -21.58 -4.28 -0.33
C GLU A 276 -20.66 -5.35 -0.92
N VAL A 277 -19.35 -5.19 -0.80
CA VAL A 277 -18.36 -6.08 -1.42
C VAL A 277 -18.41 -7.47 -0.80
N GLN A 278 -18.39 -8.50 -1.64
CA GLN A 278 -18.41 -9.91 -1.25
C GLN A 278 -17.06 -10.59 -1.50
N LEU A 279 -16.81 -11.70 -0.82
CA LEU A 279 -15.68 -12.56 -1.16
C LEU A 279 -15.85 -13.10 -2.59
N GLY A 280 -14.80 -12.98 -3.38
CA GLY A 280 -14.81 -13.34 -4.79
C GLY A 280 -15.08 -12.20 -5.75
N ASP A 281 -15.58 -11.02 -5.28
CA ASP A 281 -15.72 -9.85 -6.13
C ASP A 281 -14.37 -9.46 -6.73
N GLN A 282 -14.38 -9.01 -7.98
CA GLN A 282 -13.16 -8.71 -8.72
C GLN A 282 -12.50 -7.42 -8.21
N VAL A 283 -11.18 -7.39 -8.34
CA VAL A 283 -10.36 -6.19 -8.11
C VAL A 283 -9.44 -6.02 -9.31
N VAL A 284 -9.56 -4.91 -10.00
CA VAL A 284 -8.70 -4.55 -11.14
C VAL A 284 -7.89 -3.32 -10.76
N VAL A 285 -6.57 -3.46 -10.76
CA VAL A 285 -5.63 -2.35 -10.49
C VAL A 285 -4.87 -2.06 -11.76
N TYR A 286 -4.87 -0.80 -12.21
CA TYR A 286 -4.30 -0.42 -13.50
C TYR A 286 -3.83 1.04 -13.54
N TRP A 287 -3.19 1.40 -14.64
CA TRP A 287 -2.94 2.77 -15.10
C TRP A 287 -3.75 3.01 -16.38
N SER A 288 -4.53 4.10 -16.42
CA SER A 288 -5.26 4.53 -17.63
C SER A 288 -4.39 5.35 -18.58
#